data_b665bccb12270d8edaa470406babf266
#
_entry.id   b665bccb12270d8edaa470406babf266
#
_cell.length_a   1.000
_cell.length_b   1.000
_cell.length_c   1.000
_cell.angle_alpha   90.00
_cell.angle_beta   90.00
_cell.angle_gamma   90.00
#
_symmetry.space_group_name_H-M   'P 1'
#
loop_
_entity.id
_entity.type
_entity.pdbx_description
1 polymer ?
#
loop_
_entity_poly.entity_id
_entity_poly.type
_entity_poly.pdbx_seq_one_letter_code
_entity_poly.pdbx_strand_id
1 'polypeptide(L)'
;MSRFLTAKRLAPLLVTWEISPNVVLQFEVEAKRDGAKFIEAEHMLLALASDPASDAARLLKESGLDHQRLASALDEERRRTLSFAGIKATDRTLVEATELDSSLSLGTSAKAAVRRALVGSRHDRRRARLRSIDLLAGILQADLGTVPRALAIAGIDRAAVIARARASA
;
A
#
# COMPACT_ATOMS: atom_id res chain seq x y z
N MET A 1 -2.76 6.99 26.83
CA MET A 1 -1.31 6.72 26.74
C MET A 1 -1.02 5.43 25.95
N SER A 2 -1.59 5.22 24.75
CA SER A 2 -1.41 3.96 24.03
C SER A 2 -1.17 4.09 22.52
N ARG A 3 -0.83 5.28 22.03
CA ARG A 3 -0.69 5.56 20.58
C ARG A 3 0.71 5.31 19.99
N PHE A 4 1.71 4.96 20.82
CA PHE A 4 3.10 4.77 20.36
C PHE A 4 3.50 3.31 20.10
N LEU A 5 2.62 2.34 20.35
CA LEU A 5 2.96 0.92 20.25
C LEU A 5 2.91 0.33 18.83
N THR A 6 2.14 0.94 17.93
CA THR A 6 1.94 0.39 16.57
C THR A 6 3.18 0.56 15.69
N ALA A 7 3.91 1.69 15.82
CA ALA A 7 5.15 1.92 15.07
C ALA A 7 6.30 0.99 15.54
N LYS A 8 6.27 0.51 16.78
CA LYS A 8 7.33 -0.32 17.36
C LYS A 8 7.34 -1.78 16.86
N ARG A 9 6.20 -2.26 16.30
CA ARG A 9 6.11 -3.64 15.77
C ARG A 9 6.55 -3.76 14.30
N LEU A 10 6.69 -2.63 13.59
CA LEU A 10 7.19 -2.60 12.22
C LEU A 10 8.72 -2.47 12.15
N ALA A 11 9.40 -2.39 13.28
CA ALA A 11 10.83 -2.13 13.37
C ALA A 11 11.67 -3.31 13.87
N PRO A 12 11.98 -4.32 13.04
CA PRO A 12 13.16 -5.13 13.29
C PRO A 12 14.40 -4.65 12.50
N LEU A 13 14.31 -3.53 11.79
CA LEU A 13 15.43 -2.93 11.09
C LEU A 13 15.60 -1.49 11.57
N LEU A 14 16.84 -1.04 11.70
CA LEU A 14 17.21 0.36 11.99
C LEU A 14 16.83 1.28 10.81
N VAL A 15 15.54 1.29 10.47
CA VAL A 15 14.96 2.07 9.39
C VAL A 15 14.19 3.22 9.99
N THR A 16 14.56 4.42 9.64
CA THR A 16 13.78 5.61 9.96
C THR A 16 12.68 5.77 8.91
N TRP A 17 11.43 5.66 9.32
CA TRP A 17 10.28 5.92 8.46
C TRP A 17 10.05 7.43 8.37
N GLU A 18 10.23 7.99 7.18
CA GLU A 18 9.86 9.37 6.84
C GLU A 18 8.46 9.41 6.20
N ILE A 19 7.60 8.52 6.63
CA ILE A 19 6.19 8.45 6.25
C ILE A 19 5.39 9.00 7.43
N SER A 20 4.41 9.84 7.14
CA SER A 20 3.54 10.39 8.18
C SER A 20 2.96 9.28 9.06
N PRO A 21 2.99 9.41 10.39
CA PRO A 21 2.36 8.43 11.28
C PRO A 21 0.89 8.18 10.96
N ASN A 22 0.19 9.18 10.45
CA ASN A 22 -1.20 9.04 10.04
C ASN A 22 -1.35 8.09 8.85
N VAL A 23 -0.43 8.12 7.87
CA VAL A 23 -0.42 7.19 6.74
C VAL A 23 -0.16 5.77 7.21
N VAL A 24 0.75 5.59 8.17
CA VAL A 24 1.03 4.25 8.73
C VAL A 24 -0.19 3.69 9.46
N LEU A 25 -0.93 4.53 10.20
CA LEU A 25 -2.20 4.14 10.80
C LEU A 25 -3.26 3.81 9.73
N GLN A 26 -3.25 4.54 8.63
CA GLN A 26 -4.18 4.34 7.52
C GLN A 26 -3.98 2.97 6.84
N PHE A 27 -2.79 2.37 6.87
CA PHE A 27 -2.56 1.00 6.38
C PHE A 27 -3.50 0.01 7.05
N GLU A 28 -3.64 0.12 8.37
CA GLU A 28 -4.51 -0.74 9.16
C GLU A 28 -5.99 -0.43 8.92
N VAL A 29 -6.34 0.84 8.77
CA VAL A 29 -7.71 1.26 8.48
C VAL A 29 -8.17 0.70 7.14
N GLU A 30 -7.36 0.80 6.08
CA GLU A 30 -7.69 0.25 4.78
C GLU A 30 -7.82 -1.29 4.83
N ALA A 31 -6.93 -1.97 5.54
CA ALA A 31 -6.99 -3.43 5.69
C ALA A 31 -8.25 -3.87 6.46
N LYS A 32 -8.62 -3.17 7.53
CA LYS A 32 -9.85 -3.45 8.29
C LYS A 32 -11.10 -3.18 7.46
N ARG A 33 -11.11 -2.09 6.69
CA ARG A 33 -12.21 -1.77 5.76
C ARG A 33 -12.40 -2.88 4.73
N ASP A 34 -11.33 -3.52 4.32
CA ASP A 34 -11.34 -4.63 3.38
C ASP A 34 -11.66 -5.98 4.04
N GLY A 35 -11.80 -6.04 5.37
CA GLY A 35 -11.98 -7.28 6.13
C GLY A 35 -10.75 -8.18 6.10
N ALA A 36 -9.58 -7.63 5.81
CA ALA A 36 -8.33 -8.37 5.70
C ALA A 36 -7.76 -8.72 7.08
N LYS A 37 -7.14 -9.90 7.18
CA LYS A 37 -6.43 -10.36 8.38
C LYS A 37 -5.02 -9.79 8.50
N PHE A 38 -4.48 -9.28 7.40
CA PHE A 38 -3.14 -8.72 7.29
C PHE A 38 -3.15 -7.45 6.46
N ILE A 39 -2.20 -6.56 6.73
CA ILE A 39 -1.94 -5.40 5.88
C ILE A 39 -1.16 -5.89 4.67
N GLU A 40 -1.75 -5.82 3.48
CA GLU A 40 -1.09 -6.18 2.22
C GLU A 40 -0.70 -4.92 1.42
N ALA A 41 0.00 -5.10 0.30
CA ALA A 41 0.55 -3.99 -0.49
C ALA A 41 -0.53 -3.05 -1.04
N GLU A 42 -1.71 -3.56 -1.38
CA GLU A 42 -2.86 -2.77 -1.83
C GLU A 42 -3.38 -1.81 -0.75
N HIS A 43 -3.40 -2.23 0.51
CA HIS A 43 -3.81 -1.37 1.63
C HIS A 43 -2.80 -0.24 1.85
N MET A 44 -1.50 -0.55 1.72
CA MET A 44 -0.44 0.45 1.80
C MET A 44 -0.54 1.45 0.65
N LEU A 45 -0.85 0.98 -0.56
CA LEU A 45 -1.00 1.83 -1.75
C LEU A 45 -2.19 2.78 -1.61
N LEU A 46 -3.35 2.29 -1.13
CA LEU A 46 -4.53 3.12 -0.84
C LEU A 46 -4.21 4.20 0.19
N ALA A 47 -3.54 3.82 1.27
CA ALA A 47 -3.17 4.76 2.32
C ALA A 47 -2.17 5.83 1.84
N LEU A 48 -1.19 5.45 0.99
CA LEU A 48 -0.28 6.42 0.37
C LEU A 48 -1.05 7.40 -0.54
N ALA A 49 -2.06 6.94 -1.27
CA ALA A 49 -2.87 7.78 -2.13
C ALA A 49 -3.81 8.72 -1.35
N SER A 50 -4.08 8.43 -0.08
CA SER A 50 -4.98 9.22 0.77
C SER A 50 -4.32 10.45 1.41
N ASP A 51 -2.99 10.54 1.43
CA ASP A 51 -2.26 11.66 2.04
C ASP A 51 -1.84 12.69 0.97
N PRO A 52 -2.62 13.76 0.76
CA PRO A 52 -2.36 14.74 -0.30
C PRO A 52 -1.04 15.52 -0.09
N ALA A 53 -0.47 15.49 1.11
CA ALA A 53 0.79 16.16 1.41
C ALA A 53 2.01 15.31 1.02
N SER A 54 1.82 14.01 0.74
CA SER A 54 2.92 13.13 0.41
C SER A 54 3.34 13.20 -1.06
N ASP A 55 4.64 13.01 -1.33
CA ASP A 55 5.17 12.94 -2.69
C ASP A 55 4.56 11.75 -3.46
N ALA A 56 4.27 10.65 -2.77
CA ALA A 56 3.65 9.48 -3.36
C ALA A 56 2.23 9.78 -3.88
N ALA A 57 1.39 10.43 -3.07
CA ALA A 57 0.03 10.79 -3.48
C ALA A 57 0.04 11.78 -4.65
N ARG A 58 0.95 12.77 -4.62
CA ARG A 58 1.10 13.72 -5.71
C ARG A 58 1.47 13.01 -7.02
N LEU A 59 2.47 12.12 -7.00
CA LEU A 59 2.87 11.36 -8.17
C LEU A 59 1.76 10.45 -8.70
N LEU A 60 1.03 9.78 -7.81
CA LEU A 60 -0.12 8.95 -8.20
C LEU A 60 -1.20 9.79 -8.88
N LYS A 61 -1.58 10.92 -8.29
CA LYS A 61 -2.57 11.84 -8.86
C LYS A 61 -2.14 12.38 -10.23
N GLU A 62 -0.90 12.79 -10.39
CA GLU A 62 -0.32 13.24 -11.67
C GLU A 62 -0.30 12.13 -12.73
N SER A 63 -0.25 10.88 -12.28
CA SER A 63 -0.35 9.70 -13.15
C SER A 63 -1.80 9.28 -13.42
N GLY A 64 -2.77 10.08 -12.98
CA GLY A 64 -4.19 9.81 -13.15
C GLY A 64 -4.75 8.74 -12.22
N LEU A 65 -4.10 8.50 -11.10
CA LEU A 65 -4.47 7.47 -10.11
C LEU A 65 -4.67 8.12 -8.73
N ASP A 66 -5.82 8.72 -8.53
CA ASP A 66 -6.24 9.15 -7.19
C ASP A 66 -6.75 7.96 -6.34
N HIS A 67 -7.00 8.21 -5.06
CA HIS A 67 -7.47 7.20 -4.13
C HIS A 67 -8.76 6.52 -4.62
N GLN A 68 -9.73 7.28 -5.15
CA GLN A 68 -11.01 6.73 -5.60
C GLN A 68 -10.85 5.82 -6.82
N ARG A 69 -10.07 6.25 -7.81
CA ARG A 69 -9.79 5.44 -9.00
C ARG A 69 -9.02 4.17 -8.66
N LEU A 70 -8.07 4.28 -7.73
CA LEU A 70 -7.32 3.13 -7.23
C LEU A 70 -8.25 2.14 -6.51
N ALA A 71 -9.10 2.61 -5.60
CA ALA A 71 -10.07 1.77 -4.90
C ALA A 71 -10.99 1.04 -5.90
N SER A 72 -11.52 1.76 -6.89
CA SER A 72 -12.37 1.17 -7.94
C SER A 72 -11.64 0.10 -8.75
N ALA A 73 -10.36 0.31 -9.07
CA ALA A 73 -9.55 -0.66 -9.82
C ALA A 73 -9.26 -1.94 -8.99
N LEU A 74 -9.02 -1.79 -7.69
CA LEU A 74 -8.83 -2.90 -6.77
C LEU A 74 -10.13 -3.71 -6.58
N ASP A 75 -11.27 -3.04 -6.46
CA ASP A 75 -12.59 -3.70 -6.38
C ASP A 75 -12.91 -4.46 -7.68
N GLU A 76 -12.58 -3.89 -8.83
CA GLU A 76 -12.75 -4.57 -10.13
C GLU A 76 -11.82 -5.78 -10.25
N GLU A 77 -10.56 -5.66 -9.83
CA GLU A 77 -9.61 -6.77 -9.81
C GLU A 77 -10.15 -7.91 -8.95
N ARG A 78 -10.64 -7.59 -7.74
CA ARG A 78 -11.24 -8.58 -6.83
C ARG A 78 -12.43 -9.27 -7.47
N ARG A 79 -13.35 -8.52 -8.08
CA ARG A 79 -14.53 -9.09 -8.76
C ARG A 79 -14.12 -10.05 -9.86
N ARG A 80 -13.13 -9.70 -10.68
CA ARG A 80 -12.61 -10.58 -11.74
C ARG A 80 -11.98 -11.84 -11.17
N THR A 81 -11.17 -11.72 -10.14
CA THR A 81 -10.52 -12.85 -9.48
C THR A 81 -11.55 -13.82 -8.88
N LEU A 82 -12.57 -13.31 -8.19
CA LEU A 82 -13.65 -14.13 -7.63
C LEU A 82 -14.49 -14.78 -8.72
N SER A 83 -14.83 -14.06 -9.77
CA SER A 83 -15.58 -14.60 -10.93
C SER A 83 -14.81 -15.73 -11.61
N PHE A 84 -13.49 -15.60 -11.74
CA PHE A 84 -12.64 -16.66 -12.30
C PHE A 84 -12.65 -17.93 -11.43
N ALA A 85 -12.78 -17.76 -10.10
CA ALA A 85 -12.91 -18.86 -9.14
C ALA A 85 -14.34 -19.42 -9.06
N GLY A 86 -15.28 -18.94 -9.89
CA GLY A 86 -16.68 -19.36 -9.87
C GLY A 86 -17.47 -18.83 -8.65
N ILE A 87 -16.90 -17.90 -7.91
CA ILE A 87 -17.55 -17.28 -6.73
C ILE A 87 -18.28 -16.02 -7.21
N LYS A 88 -19.59 -15.99 -7.08
CA LYS A 88 -20.34 -14.73 -7.26
C LYS A 88 -19.90 -13.77 -6.17
N ALA A 89 -19.38 -12.61 -6.57
CA ALA A 89 -19.10 -11.52 -5.64
C ALA A 89 -20.44 -11.12 -5.01
N THR A 90 -20.71 -11.63 -3.83
CA THR A 90 -21.78 -11.12 -2.98
C THR A 90 -21.34 -9.74 -2.51
N ASP A 91 -22.24 -8.78 -2.57
CA ASP A 91 -22.02 -7.46 -2.00
C ASP A 91 -21.28 -7.59 -0.66
N ARG A 92 -20.29 -6.73 -0.50
CA ARG A 92 -19.58 -6.55 0.77
C ARG A 92 -20.61 -6.45 1.87
N THR A 93 -21.01 -7.56 2.45
CA THR A 93 -21.60 -7.52 3.77
C THR A 93 -20.50 -6.86 4.60
N LEU A 94 -20.76 -5.62 5.01
CA LEU A 94 -20.02 -4.99 6.08
C LEU A 94 -19.94 -6.04 7.18
N VAL A 95 -18.84 -6.76 7.24
CA VAL A 95 -18.50 -7.52 8.43
C VAL A 95 -18.45 -6.42 9.48
N GLU A 96 -19.51 -6.31 10.27
CA GLU A 96 -19.50 -5.46 11.44
C GLU A 96 -18.17 -5.70 12.09
N ALA A 97 -17.39 -4.63 12.18
CA ALA A 97 -16.08 -4.69 12.79
C ALA A 97 -16.31 -5.13 14.23
N THR A 98 -16.36 -6.43 14.42
CA THR A 98 -16.19 -7.00 15.74
C THR A 98 -14.87 -6.41 16.20
N GLU A 99 -14.90 -5.69 17.29
CA GLU A 99 -13.80 -4.97 17.90
C GLU A 99 -12.55 -5.84 17.92
N LEU A 100 -11.80 -5.80 16.82
CA LEU A 100 -10.47 -6.39 16.78
C LEU A 100 -9.54 -5.33 17.37
N ASP A 101 -9.45 -5.32 18.68
CA ASP A 101 -8.47 -4.56 19.48
C ASP A 101 -7.02 -5.06 19.24
N SER A 102 -6.80 -5.79 18.18
CA SER A 102 -5.49 -6.27 17.77
C SER A 102 -5.00 -5.51 16.55
N SER A 103 -3.82 -4.88 16.67
CA SER A 103 -3.12 -4.29 15.54
C SER A 103 -2.80 -5.37 14.50
N LEU A 104 -3.16 -5.11 13.23
CA LEU A 104 -2.87 -6.02 12.13
C LEU A 104 -1.37 -6.05 11.84
N SER A 105 -0.87 -7.23 11.49
CA SER A 105 0.52 -7.41 11.07
C SER A 105 0.65 -7.27 9.54
N LEU A 106 1.87 -6.98 9.05
CA LEU A 106 2.14 -6.95 7.63
C LEU A 106 2.06 -8.35 7.03
N GLY A 107 1.33 -8.47 5.93
CA GLY A 107 1.26 -9.66 5.11
C GLY A 107 2.47 -9.82 4.18
N THR A 108 2.42 -10.83 3.34
CA THR A 108 3.55 -11.21 2.49
C THR A 108 3.87 -10.15 1.43
N SER A 109 2.87 -9.61 0.76
CA SER A 109 3.06 -8.61 -0.29
C SER A 109 3.56 -7.28 0.28
N ALA A 110 3.06 -6.87 1.45
CA ALA A 110 3.52 -5.67 2.15
C ALA A 110 4.98 -5.79 2.60
N LYS A 111 5.37 -6.92 3.21
CA LYS A 111 6.78 -7.18 3.58
C LYS A 111 7.70 -7.15 2.37
N ALA A 112 7.28 -7.74 1.26
CA ALA A 112 8.04 -7.74 0.02
C ALA A 112 8.18 -6.32 -0.55
N ALA A 113 7.13 -5.50 -0.50
CA ALA A 113 7.15 -4.11 -0.94
C ALA A 113 8.13 -3.27 -0.11
N VAL A 114 8.08 -3.38 1.23
CA VAL A 114 9.02 -2.70 2.13
C VAL A 114 10.46 -3.11 1.85
N ARG A 115 10.70 -4.41 1.64
CA ARG A 115 12.05 -4.91 1.31
C ARG A 115 12.58 -4.31 0.00
N ARG A 116 11.75 -4.26 -1.05
CA ARG A 116 12.12 -3.63 -2.34
C ARG A 116 12.39 -2.13 -2.18
N ALA A 117 11.55 -1.44 -1.42
CA ALA A 117 11.71 -0.02 -1.12
C ALA A 117 13.05 0.26 -0.43
N LEU A 118 13.41 -0.55 0.58
CA LEU A 118 14.68 -0.42 1.30
C LEU A 118 15.90 -0.73 0.43
N VAL A 119 15.79 -1.67 -0.50
CA VAL A 119 16.88 -1.94 -1.46
C VAL A 119 17.05 -0.78 -2.43
N GLY A 120 15.95 -0.16 -2.87
CA GLY A 120 15.94 0.99 -3.78
C GLY A 120 16.49 2.28 -3.13
N SER A 121 16.21 2.47 -1.84
CA SER A 121 16.58 3.69 -1.10
C SER A 121 18.04 3.75 -0.62
N ARG A 122 18.89 2.80 -1.00
CA ARG A 122 20.29 2.66 -0.54
C ARG A 122 21.26 3.75 -1.01
N HIS A 123 20.80 4.90 -1.47
CA HIS A 123 21.70 6.01 -1.83
C HIS A 123 22.37 6.68 -0.62
N ASP A 124 21.82 6.51 0.59
CA ASP A 124 22.49 6.96 1.82
C ASP A 124 22.90 5.77 2.68
N ARG A 125 24.15 5.37 2.59
CA ARG A 125 24.73 4.21 3.30
C ARG A 125 24.73 4.33 4.83
N ARG A 126 24.37 5.47 5.39
CA ARG A 126 24.50 5.73 6.83
C ARG A 126 23.17 5.64 7.62
N ARG A 127 22.02 5.83 6.97
CA ARG A 127 20.68 5.66 7.59
C ARG A 127 19.67 5.29 6.52
N ALA A 128 19.14 4.09 6.57
CA ALA A 128 18.05 3.71 5.69
C ALA A 128 16.81 4.53 6.09
N ARG A 129 16.46 5.53 5.27
CA ARG A 129 15.24 6.33 5.42
C ARG A 129 14.23 5.83 4.41
N LEU A 130 13.05 5.49 4.86
CA LEU A 130 11.96 5.05 4.00
C LEU A 130 10.95 6.19 3.83
N ARG A 131 10.97 6.83 2.68
CA ARG A 131 10.01 7.88 2.30
C ARG A 131 8.77 7.27 1.63
N SER A 132 7.70 8.05 1.57
CA SER A 132 6.46 7.64 0.87
C SER A 132 6.71 7.24 -0.58
N ILE A 133 7.59 7.97 -1.28
CA ILE A 133 7.94 7.71 -2.67
C ILE A 133 8.73 6.42 -2.85
N ASP A 134 9.64 6.10 -1.91
CA ASP A 134 10.41 4.85 -1.93
C ASP A 134 9.50 3.64 -1.71
N LEU A 135 8.54 3.78 -0.77
CA LEU A 135 7.55 2.74 -0.51
C LEU A 135 6.64 2.53 -1.71
N LEU A 136 6.17 3.62 -2.34
CA LEU A 136 5.40 3.55 -3.58
C LEU A 136 6.16 2.79 -4.66
N ALA A 137 7.43 3.14 -4.91
CA ALA A 137 8.27 2.42 -5.88
C ALA A 137 8.40 0.93 -5.51
N GLY A 138 8.59 0.60 -4.24
CA GLY A 138 8.66 -0.79 -3.76
C GLY A 138 7.38 -1.59 -3.97
N ILE A 139 6.21 -0.95 -3.80
CA ILE A 139 4.91 -1.57 -4.07
C ILE A 139 4.75 -1.82 -5.57
N LEU A 140 5.01 -0.81 -6.39
CA LEU A 140 4.81 -0.86 -7.84
C LEU A 140 5.77 -1.83 -8.55
N GLN A 141 6.90 -2.19 -7.97
CA GLN A 141 7.85 -3.15 -8.53
C GLN A 141 7.40 -4.62 -8.46
N ALA A 142 6.25 -4.91 -7.85
CA ALA A 142 5.70 -6.26 -7.86
C ALA A 142 5.27 -6.65 -9.28
N ASP A 143 5.72 -7.80 -9.78
CA ASP A 143 5.32 -8.29 -11.09
C ASP A 143 4.02 -9.10 -11.05
N LEU A 144 3.74 -9.69 -9.90
CA LEU A 144 2.56 -10.52 -9.65
C LEU A 144 1.78 -10.00 -8.44
N GLY A 145 0.49 -10.29 -8.41
CA GLY A 145 -0.39 -9.98 -7.28
C GLY A 145 -1.51 -9.00 -7.63
N THR A 146 -2.23 -8.56 -6.62
CA THR A 146 -3.41 -7.69 -6.75
C THR A 146 -3.05 -6.33 -7.36
N VAL A 147 -1.99 -5.69 -6.86
CA VAL A 147 -1.60 -4.34 -7.30
C VAL A 147 -1.31 -4.25 -8.79
N PRO A 148 -0.41 -5.08 -9.40
CA PRO A 148 -0.14 -4.97 -10.83
C PRO A 148 -1.37 -5.25 -11.70
N ARG A 149 -2.26 -6.16 -11.29
CA ARG A 149 -3.50 -6.43 -12.03
C ARG A 149 -4.49 -5.27 -11.94
N ALA A 150 -4.65 -4.67 -10.76
CA ALA A 150 -5.51 -3.50 -10.58
C ALA A 150 -5.01 -2.29 -11.40
N LEU A 151 -3.70 -2.05 -11.44
CA LEU A 151 -3.11 -0.98 -12.25
C LEU A 151 -3.30 -1.20 -13.74
N ALA A 152 -3.19 -2.45 -14.19
CA ALA A 152 -3.50 -2.82 -15.58
C ALA A 152 -4.98 -2.56 -15.92
N ILE A 153 -5.91 -2.86 -15.03
CA ILE A 153 -7.34 -2.54 -15.15
C ILE A 153 -7.56 -1.02 -15.24
N ALA A 154 -6.83 -0.25 -14.42
CA ALA A 154 -6.89 1.21 -14.45
C ALA A 154 -6.23 1.83 -15.70
N GLY A 155 -5.55 1.04 -16.54
CA GLY A 155 -4.83 1.52 -17.71
C GLY A 155 -3.58 2.35 -17.36
N ILE A 156 -2.96 2.10 -16.23
CA ILE A 156 -1.79 2.84 -15.74
C ILE A 156 -0.50 2.17 -16.20
N ASP A 157 0.37 2.95 -16.84
CA ASP A 157 1.74 2.53 -17.13
C ASP A 157 2.58 2.51 -15.85
N ARG A 158 2.62 1.33 -15.23
CA ARG A 158 3.36 1.08 -14.00
C ARG A 158 4.85 1.43 -14.14
N ALA A 159 5.47 1.10 -15.29
CA ALA A 159 6.88 1.35 -15.50
C ALA A 159 7.20 2.85 -15.54
N ALA A 160 6.35 3.65 -16.17
CA ALA A 160 6.47 5.10 -16.18
C ALA A 160 6.35 5.70 -14.77
N VAL A 161 5.42 5.20 -13.95
CA VAL A 161 5.26 5.68 -12.56
C VAL A 161 6.49 5.31 -11.71
N ILE A 162 7.02 4.09 -11.86
CA ILE A 162 8.26 3.67 -11.16
C ILE A 162 9.44 4.55 -11.57
N ALA A 163 9.61 4.83 -12.87
CA ALA A 163 10.70 5.66 -13.36
C ALA A 163 10.63 7.08 -12.75
N ARG A 164 9.43 7.67 -12.70
CA ARG A 164 9.21 8.99 -12.08
C ARG A 164 9.46 8.96 -10.56
N ALA A 165 9.01 7.91 -9.88
CA ALA A 165 9.24 7.75 -8.45
C ALA A 165 10.75 7.71 -8.14
N ARG A 166 11.53 6.98 -8.94
CA ARG A 166 12.99 6.90 -8.79
C ARG A 166 13.70 8.20 -9.12
N ALA A 167 13.20 8.98 -10.07
CA ALA A 167 13.76 10.29 -10.41
C ALA A 167 13.51 11.33 -9.31
N SER A 168 12.49 11.15 -8.49
CA SER A 168 12.13 12.02 -7.36
C SER A 168 12.79 11.56 -6.04
N ALA A 169 13.46 10.43 -6.06
CA ALA A 169 14.15 9.83 -4.92
C ALA A 169 15.59 10.36 -4.82
#